data_fda47c7b7315122fcacf8da99cafba47
#
_entry.id   fda47c7b7315122fcacf8da99cafba47
#
_cell.length_a   1.000
_cell.length_b   1.000
_cell.length_c   1.000
_cell.angle_alpha   90.00
_cell.angle_beta   90.00
_cell.angle_gamma   90.00
#
_symmetry.space_group_name_H-M   'P 1'
#
loop_
_entity.id
_entity.type
_entity.pdbx_description
1 polymer ?
#
loop_
_entity_poly.entity_id
_entity_poly.type
_entity_poly.pdbx_seq_one_letter_code
_entity_poly.pdbx_strand_id
1 'polypeptide(L)'
;MISRRLLCTALALSPATALAQSGDPKFDAFLRNIRAEALKAGVDAGTLDTALGKVREIPRVMELARNQPEFKMTFDRYLEIVVSDERVKNGRARLAENRALVDRFAGAAGIPPSTVVALWGIESNYGKNLGDFEVIDALATLVYNNFRAQFFRQQLMAALKILAQGHVSCDNMKGSWAGELDRKSVV
;
A
#
# COMPACT_ATOMS: atom_id res chain seq x y z
N MET A 1 -24.16 -26.23 60.07
CA MET A 1 -22.85 -25.99 59.43
C MET A 1 -23.11 -25.65 57.96
N ILE A 2 -23.05 -24.37 57.62
CA ILE A 2 -23.34 -23.87 56.26
C ILE A 2 -22.01 -23.45 55.63
N SER A 3 -21.58 -24.21 54.63
CA SER A 3 -20.33 -23.95 53.90
C SER A 3 -20.57 -22.86 52.86
N ARG A 4 -20.00 -21.68 53.04
CA ARG A 4 -19.94 -20.60 52.05
C ARG A 4 -18.85 -20.87 51.03
N ARG A 5 -19.19 -21.35 49.85
CA ARG A 5 -18.28 -21.37 48.70
C ARG A 5 -18.24 -19.95 48.06
N LEU A 6 -17.16 -19.25 48.31
CA LEU A 6 -16.81 -18.00 47.58
C LEU A 6 -16.44 -18.34 46.13
N LEU A 7 -17.31 -17.95 45.21
CA LEU A 7 -17.03 -17.97 43.77
C LEU A 7 -16.16 -16.73 43.43
N CYS A 8 -14.85 -16.90 43.31
CA CYS A 8 -13.98 -15.85 42.75
C CYS A 8 -14.12 -15.89 41.24
N THR A 9 -14.96 -15.02 40.68
CA THR A 9 -14.97 -14.70 39.24
C THR A 9 -13.73 -13.88 38.95
N ALA A 10 -12.68 -14.51 38.42
CA ALA A 10 -11.54 -13.80 37.85
C ALA A 10 -12.00 -13.07 36.57
N LEU A 11 -12.18 -11.76 36.63
CA LEU A 11 -12.27 -10.91 35.44
C LEU A 11 -10.91 -10.97 34.74
N ALA A 12 -10.84 -11.70 33.64
CA ALA A 12 -9.70 -11.65 32.74
C ALA A 12 -9.72 -10.27 32.07
N LEU A 13 -8.95 -9.31 32.60
CA LEU A 13 -8.59 -8.11 31.86
C LEU A 13 -7.69 -8.55 30.70
N SER A 14 -8.27 -8.67 29.51
CA SER A 14 -7.48 -8.71 28.28
C SER A 14 -6.69 -7.40 28.19
N PRO A 15 -5.36 -7.43 28.00
CA PRO A 15 -4.60 -6.21 27.77
C PRO A 15 -5.13 -5.58 26.49
N ALA A 16 -5.81 -4.44 26.63
CA ALA A 16 -6.08 -3.56 25.50
C ALA A 16 -4.71 -3.05 25.03
N THR A 17 -4.17 -3.70 24.00
CA THR A 17 -2.98 -3.20 23.32
C THR A 17 -3.30 -1.80 22.81
N ALA A 18 -2.69 -0.81 23.45
CA ALA A 18 -2.85 0.58 23.09
C ALA A 18 -2.24 0.77 21.70
N LEU A 19 -3.07 1.04 20.71
CA LEU A 19 -2.59 1.61 19.44
C LEU A 19 -1.81 2.88 19.79
N ALA A 20 -0.66 3.10 19.16
CA ALA A 20 0.08 4.34 19.36
C ALA A 20 -0.83 5.53 19.06
N GLN A 21 -0.81 6.55 19.92
CA GLN A 21 -1.62 7.73 19.73
C GLN A 21 -0.95 8.61 18.67
N SER A 22 -1.66 8.90 17.59
CA SER A 22 -1.18 9.76 16.49
C SER A 22 -1.11 11.24 16.89
N GLY A 23 -1.72 11.60 18.00
CA GLY A 23 -1.95 12.99 18.43
C GLY A 23 -3.27 13.58 17.94
N ASP A 24 -3.95 12.93 17.00
CA ASP A 24 -5.31 13.25 16.59
C ASP A 24 -6.30 12.19 17.09
N PRO A 25 -7.17 12.51 18.08
CA PRO A 25 -8.14 11.56 18.62
C PRO A 25 -9.13 11.03 17.58
N LYS A 26 -9.42 11.80 16.52
CA LYS A 26 -10.32 11.37 15.43
C LYS A 26 -9.65 10.33 14.54
N PHE A 27 -8.39 10.56 14.20
CA PHE A 27 -7.59 9.60 13.43
C PHE A 27 -7.39 8.30 14.23
N ASP A 28 -7.13 8.39 15.53
CA ASP A 28 -7.02 7.22 16.40
C ASP A 28 -8.34 6.44 16.48
N ALA A 29 -9.49 7.12 16.53
CA ALA A 29 -10.81 6.47 16.50
C ALA A 29 -11.06 5.79 15.15
N PHE A 30 -10.65 6.41 14.05
CA PHE A 30 -10.69 5.82 12.71
C PHE A 30 -9.84 4.54 12.64
N LEU A 31 -8.59 4.56 13.12
CA LEU A 31 -7.71 3.38 13.14
C LEU A 31 -8.30 2.23 13.98
N ARG A 32 -8.94 2.53 15.13
CA ARG A 32 -9.68 1.52 15.91
C ARG A 32 -10.80 0.87 15.10
N ASN A 33 -11.53 1.63 14.30
CA ASN A 33 -12.59 1.10 13.43
C ASN A 33 -12.00 0.21 12.32
N ILE A 34 -10.89 0.63 11.68
CA ILE A 34 -10.17 -0.19 10.70
C ILE A 34 -9.70 -1.50 11.33
N ARG A 35 -9.12 -1.44 12.54
CA ARG A 35 -8.68 -2.62 13.28
C ARG A 35 -9.83 -3.60 13.54
N ALA A 36 -10.97 -3.10 14.02
CA ALA A 36 -12.15 -3.93 14.29
C ALA A 36 -12.69 -4.62 13.01
N GLU A 37 -12.67 -3.91 11.88
CA GLU A 37 -13.09 -4.45 10.59
C GLU A 37 -12.10 -5.52 10.09
N ALA A 38 -10.81 -5.27 10.19
CA ALA A 38 -9.76 -6.20 9.77
C ALA A 38 -9.78 -7.50 10.61
N LEU A 39 -10.00 -7.40 11.93
CA LEU A 39 -10.20 -8.57 12.79
C LEU A 39 -11.40 -9.42 12.32
N LYS A 40 -12.54 -8.79 11.99
CA LYS A 40 -13.72 -9.49 11.44
C LYS A 40 -13.43 -10.12 10.08
N ALA A 41 -12.49 -9.54 9.30
CA ALA A 41 -12.05 -10.07 8.00
C ALA A 41 -10.98 -11.16 8.14
N GLY A 42 -10.61 -11.58 9.36
CA GLY A 42 -9.70 -12.68 9.63
C GLY A 42 -8.22 -12.30 9.73
N VAL A 43 -7.88 -11.00 9.79
CA VAL A 43 -6.50 -10.55 10.06
C VAL A 43 -6.22 -10.71 11.55
N ASP A 44 -5.12 -11.35 11.93
CA ASP A 44 -4.77 -11.57 13.33
C ASP A 44 -4.37 -10.29 14.07
N ALA A 45 -4.54 -10.30 15.40
CA ALA A 45 -4.32 -9.13 16.24
C ALA A 45 -2.85 -8.66 16.23
N GLY A 46 -1.88 -9.60 16.20
CA GLY A 46 -0.45 -9.27 16.21
C GLY A 46 -0.01 -8.54 14.96
N THR A 47 -0.49 -8.98 13.79
CA THR A 47 -0.29 -8.26 12.52
C THR A 47 -0.88 -6.85 12.59
N LEU A 48 -2.10 -6.71 13.12
CA LEU A 48 -2.75 -5.40 13.22
C LEU A 48 -2.06 -4.47 14.21
N ASP A 49 -1.57 -4.98 15.33
CA ASP A 49 -0.82 -4.19 16.32
C ASP A 49 0.49 -3.68 15.71
N THR A 50 1.16 -4.48 14.89
CA THR A 50 2.36 -4.09 14.16
C THR A 50 2.06 -3.09 13.05
N ALA A 51 1.07 -3.38 12.21
CA ALA A 51 0.74 -2.58 11.02
C ALA A 51 0.08 -1.25 11.36
N LEU A 52 -0.84 -1.23 12.35
CA LEU A 52 -1.61 -0.02 12.71
C LEU A 52 -1.01 0.75 13.89
N GLY A 53 -0.12 0.12 14.67
CA GLY A 53 0.44 0.73 15.87
C GLY A 53 1.34 1.97 15.62
N LYS A 54 1.85 2.13 14.39
CA LYS A 54 2.75 3.24 14.01
C LYS A 54 2.17 4.13 12.92
N VAL A 55 0.94 3.84 12.46
CA VAL A 55 0.32 4.58 11.34
C VAL A 55 0.15 6.04 11.66
N ARG A 56 0.53 6.87 10.70
CA ARG A 56 0.41 8.33 10.77
C ARG A 56 -0.27 8.87 9.53
N GLU A 57 -1.01 9.95 9.70
CA GLU A 57 -1.50 10.71 8.57
C GLU A 57 -0.34 11.37 7.83
N ILE A 58 -0.31 11.24 6.51
CA ILE A 58 0.73 11.81 5.64
C ILE A 58 0.11 12.93 4.79
N PRO A 59 0.23 14.23 5.17
CA PRO A 59 -0.35 15.34 4.42
C PRO A 59 0.07 15.36 2.96
N ARG A 60 1.32 14.97 2.67
CA ARG A 60 1.86 14.89 1.30
C ARG A 60 1.08 13.95 0.39
N VAL A 61 0.51 12.86 0.93
CA VAL A 61 -0.38 11.95 0.18
C VAL A 61 -1.60 12.72 -0.34
N MET A 62 -2.22 13.56 0.50
CA MET A 62 -3.38 14.36 0.11
C MET A 62 -3.04 15.47 -0.89
N GLU A 63 -1.85 16.06 -0.79
CA GLU A 63 -1.37 17.01 -1.79
C GLU A 63 -1.25 16.34 -3.16
N LEU A 64 -0.62 15.17 -3.22
CA LEU A 64 -0.46 14.41 -4.46
C LEU A 64 -1.80 13.94 -5.01
N ALA A 65 -2.69 13.43 -4.16
CA ALA A 65 -4.02 12.97 -4.55
C ALA A 65 -4.88 14.09 -5.19
N ARG A 66 -4.74 15.33 -4.71
CA ARG A 66 -5.48 16.50 -5.22
C ARG A 66 -4.80 17.14 -6.44
N ASN A 67 -3.51 16.93 -6.62
CA ASN A 67 -2.68 17.57 -7.64
C ASN A 67 -2.16 16.57 -8.67
N GLN A 68 -3.03 15.68 -9.18
CA GLN A 68 -2.66 14.74 -10.24
C GLN A 68 -2.37 15.53 -11.54
N PRO A 69 -1.11 15.54 -12.04
CA PRO A 69 -0.71 16.37 -13.18
C PRO A 69 -1.48 16.03 -14.46
N GLU A 70 -1.82 14.76 -14.66
CA GLU A 70 -2.52 14.22 -15.82
C GLU A 70 -3.90 14.86 -16.05
N PHE A 71 -4.53 15.41 -15.00
CA PHE A 71 -5.79 16.14 -15.11
C PHE A 71 -5.62 17.65 -15.33
N LYS A 72 -4.38 18.15 -15.30
CA LYS A 72 -4.08 19.59 -15.33
C LYS A 72 -3.25 20.01 -16.53
N MET A 73 -2.68 19.08 -17.28
CA MET A 73 -1.83 19.36 -18.44
C MET A 73 -2.50 18.93 -19.74
N THR A 74 -2.04 19.51 -20.86
CA THR A 74 -2.43 19.08 -22.19
C THR A 74 -1.86 17.70 -22.50
N PHE A 75 -2.51 16.98 -23.42
CA PHE A 75 -2.04 15.65 -23.85
C PHE A 75 -0.63 15.71 -24.44
N ASP A 76 -0.32 16.72 -25.25
CA ASP A 76 1.01 16.90 -25.82
C ASP A 76 2.08 17.05 -24.72
N ARG A 77 1.79 17.90 -23.72
CA ARG A 77 2.71 18.08 -22.60
C ARG A 77 2.89 16.81 -21.77
N TYR A 78 1.82 16.04 -21.60
CA TYR A 78 1.89 14.74 -20.93
C TYR A 78 2.78 13.78 -21.73
N LEU A 79 2.61 13.69 -23.05
CA LEU A 79 3.44 12.84 -23.90
C LEU A 79 4.94 13.22 -23.85
N GLU A 80 5.28 14.51 -23.91
CA GLU A 80 6.66 14.97 -23.79
C GLU A 80 7.34 14.46 -22.49
N ILE A 81 6.59 14.42 -21.39
CA ILE A 81 7.10 13.95 -20.09
C ILE A 81 7.21 12.43 -20.06
N VAL A 82 6.17 11.73 -20.53
CA VAL A 82 6.07 10.28 -20.43
C VAL A 82 6.94 9.58 -21.48
N VAL A 83 7.10 10.16 -22.66
CA VAL A 83 7.89 9.61 -23.78
C VAL A 83 9.13 10.46 -24.03
N SER A 84 9.89 10.77 -22.98
CA SER A 84 11.15 11.51 -23.12
C SER A 84 12.23 10.68 -23.83
N ASP A 85 13.13 11.36 -24.55
CA ASP A 85 14.28 10.71 -25.24
C ASP A 85 15.13 9.86 -24.28
N GLU A 86 15.31 10.33 -23.04
CA GLU A 86 16.01 9.60 -22.01
C GLU A 86 15.30 8.29 -21.67
N ARG A 87 13.95 8.31 -21.48
CA ARG A 87 13.17 7.11 -21.18
C ARG A 87 13.22 6.13 -22.35
N VAL A 88 13.12 6.60 -23.59
CA VAL A 88 13.23 5.75 -24.79
C VAL A 88 14.63 5.11 -24.86
N LYS A 89 15.69 5.86 -24.63
CA LYS A 89 17.08 5.36 -24.60
C LYS A 89 17.25 4.29 -23.51
N ASN A 90 16.78 4.58 -22.30
CA ASN A 90 16.83 3.62 -21.19
C ASN A 90 16.02 2.35 -21.50
N GLY A 91 14.85 2.48 -22.11
CA GLY A 91 14.01 1.34 -22.51
C GLY A 91 14.71 0.43 -23.50
N ARG A 92 15.38 0.99 -24.52
CA ARG A 92 16.15 0.20 -25.47
C ARG A 92 17.30 -0.56 -24.80
N ALA A 93 18.01 0.09 -23.87
CA ALA A 93 19.05 -0.57 -23.09
C ALA A 93 18.49 -1.70 -22.23
N ARG A 94 17.39 -1.48 -21.49
CA ARG A 94 16.73 -2.49 -20.67
C ARG A 94 16.19 -3.65 -21.48
N LEU A 95 15.66 -3.40 -22.67
CA LEU A 95 15.24 -4.46 -23.59
C LEU A 95 16.42 -5.34 -24.00
N ALA A 96 17.56 -4.74 -24.34
CA ALA A 96 18.76 -5.48 -24.73
C ALA A 96 19.31 -6.32 -23.56
N GLU A 97 19.42 -5.72 -22.37
CA GLU A 97 19.92 -6.37 -21.15
C GLU A 97 19.04 -7.56 -20.70
N ASN A 98 17.72 -7.47 -20.90
CA ASN A 98 16.76 -8.46 -20.41
C ASN A 98 16.07 -9.25 -21.55
N ARG A 99 16.67 -9.26 -22.74
CA ARG A 99 16.04 -9.76 -23.97
C ARG A 99 15.36 -11.13 -23.81
N ALA A 100 16.08 -12.12 -23.31
CA ALA A 100 15.56 -13.49 -23.17
C ALA A 100 14.37 -13.57 -22.22
N LEU A 101 14.41 -12.82 -21.11
CA LEU A 101 13.31 -12.77 -20.12
C LEU A 101 12.09 -12.08 -20.71
N VAL A 102 12.27 -10.92 -21.33
CA VAL A 102 11.18 -10.15 -21.94
C VAL A 102 10.53 -10.91 -23.07
N ASP A 103 11.30 -11.54 -23.97
CA ASP A 103 10.78 -12.36 -25.08
C ASP A 103 9.95 -13.53 -24.58
N ARG A 104 10.35 -14.20 -23.49
CA ARG A 104 9.61 -15.29 -22.88
C ARG A 104 8.23 -14.83 -22.40
N PHE A 105 8.14 -13.72 -21.66
CA PHE A 105 6.86 -13.20 -21.14
C PHE A 105 6.01 -12.58 -22.26
N ALA A 106 6.60 -11.83 -23.16
CA ALA A 106 5.94 -11.22 -24.29
C ALA A 106 5.34 -12.29 -25.22
N GLY A 107 6.12 -13.34 -25.52
CA GLY A 107 5.68 -14.48 -26.33
C GLY A 107 4.53 -15.24 -25.69
N ALA A 108 4.60 -15.50 -24.38
CA ALA A 108 3.51 -16.15 -23.64
C ALA A 108 2.21 -15.32 -23.63
N ALA A 109 2.31 -13.99 -23.66
CA ALA A 109 1.18 -13.08 -23.69
C ALA A 109 0.73 -12.67 -25.12
N GLY A 110 1.47 -13.05 -26.15
CA GLY A 110 1.19 -12.68 -27.54
C GLY A 110 1.34 -11.17 -27.83
N ILE A 111 2.21 -10.47 -27.10
CA ILE A 111 2.43 -9.01 -27.21
C ILE A 111 3.86 -8.70 -27.64
N PRO A 112 4.13 -7.54 -28.28
CA PRO A 112 5.49 -7.13 -28.61
C PRO A 112 6.35 -6.95 -27.37
N PRO A 113 7.64 -7.39 -27.38
CA PRO A 113 8.59 -7.19 -26.29
C PRO A 113 8.75 -5.71 -25.88
N SER A 114 8.66 -4.79 -26.84
CA SER A 114 8.69 -3.35 -26.60
C SER A 114 7.55 -2.85 -25.72
N THR A 115 6.37 -3.46 -25.80
CA THR A 115 5.20 -3.11 -24.96
C THR A 115 5.48 -3.43 -23.50
N VAL A 116 6.05 -4.60 -23.20
CA VAL A 116 6.43 -4.98 -21.82
C VAL A 116 7.40 -3.97 -21.23
N VAL A 117 8.44 -3.60 -22.02
CA VAL A 117 9.47 -2.65 -21.56
C VAL A 117 8.91 -1.23 -21.44
N ALA A 118 8.01 -0.82 -22.34
CA ALA A 118 7.35 0.50 -22.26
C ALA A 118 6.52 0.62 -20.98
N LEU A 119 5.71 -0.38 -20.64
CA LEU A 119 4.96 -0.42 -19.39
C LEU A 119 5.89 -0.37 -18.18
N TRP A 120 6.94 -1.19 -18.17
CA TRP A 120 7.94 -1.16 -17.09
C TRP A 120 8.57 0.23 -16.91
N GLY A 121 8.84 0.93 -18.04
CA GLY A 121 9.37 2.29 -18.01
C GLY A 121 8.39 3.33 -17.50
N ILE A 122 7.11 3.23 -17.88
CA ILE A 122 6.07 4.19 -17.49
C ILE A 122 5.74 4.02 -16.00
N GLU A 123 5.51 2.80 -15.54
CA GLU A 123 5.05 2.49 -14.19
C GLU A 123 6.11 2.74 -13.12
N SER A 124 7.36 2.33 -13.36
CA SER A 124 8.38 2.34 -12.31
C SER A 124 9.73 2.95 -12.71
N ASN A 125 9.81 3.60 -13.89
CA ASN A 125 11.08 4.05 -14.46
C ASN A 125 12.14 2.91 -14.44
N TYR A 126 11.76 1.76 -14.93
CA TYR A 126 12.57 0.53 -14.98
C TYR A 126 13.01 0.05 -13.58
N GLY A 127 12.10 0.14 -12.61
CA GLY A 127 12.34 -0.27 -11.23
C GLY A 127 13.14 0.72 -10.38
N LYS A 128 13.31 1.97 -10.84
CA LYS A 128 13.98 3.03 -10.06
C LYS A 128 13.02 3.76 -9.12
N ASN A 129 11.74 3.85 -9.50
CA ASN A 129 10.69 4.53 -8.73
C ASN A 129 9.73 3.47 -8.19
N LEU A 130 10.03 2.96 -7.01
CA LEU A 130 9.20 1.94 -6.34
C LEU A 130 8.17 2.56 -5.38
N GLY A 131 8.25 3.90 -5.21
CA GLY A 131 7.50 4.63 -4.20
C GLY A 131 8.18 4.59 -2.83
N ASP A 132 8.05 5.71 -2.09
CA ASP A 132 8.71 5.89 -0.79
C ASP A 132 7.71 5.96 0.37
N PHE A 133 6.42 5.81 0.08
CA PHE A 133 5.37 5.88 1.10
C PHE A 133 5.16 4.53 1.76
N GLU A 134 5.03 4.53 3.08
CA GLU A 134 4.49 3.39 3.80
C GLU A 134 3.04 3.17 3.35
N VAL A 135 2.76 2.01 2.75
CA VAL A 135 1.48 1.75 2.06
C VAL A 135 0.29 1.86 3.01
N ILE A 136 0.43 1.34 4.24
CA ILE A 136 -0.67 1.39 5.22
C ILE A 136 -0.97 2.83 5.63
N ASP A 137 0.07 3.66 5.83
CA ASP A 137 -0.08 5.08 6.16
C ASP A 137 -0.74 5.86 5.02
N ALA A 138 -0.30 5.63 3.78
CA ALA A 138 -0.85 6.27 2.60
C ALA A 138 -2.33 5.93 2.41
N LEU A 139 -2.68 4.64 2.45
CA LEU A 139 -4.05 4.17 2.31
C LEU A 139 -4.95 4.65 3.47
N ALA A 140 -4.46 4.59 4.70
CA ALA A 140 -5.19 5.11 5.86
C ALA A 140 -5.46 6.62 5.74
N THR A 141 -4.47 7.38 5.27
CA THR A 141 -4.61 8.83 5.01
C THR A 141 -5.70 9.13 3.99
N LEU A 142 -5.72 8.40 2.86
CA LEU A 142 -6.72 8.58 1.80
C LEU A 142 -8.13 8.27 2.29
N VAL A 143 -8.29 7.17 3.04
CA VAL A 143 -9.60 6.76 3.60
C VAL A 143 -10.08 7.77 4.64
N TYR A 144 -9.21 8.18 5.56
CA TYR A 144 -9.54 9.14 6.62
C TYR A 144 -10.00 10.48 6.06
N ASN A 145 -9.33 10.97 5.02
CA ASN A 145 -9.66 12.23 4.34
C ASN A 145 -10.80 12.10 3.31
N ASN A 146 -11.51 10.98 3.29
CA ASN A 146 -12.65 10.72 2.41
C ASN A 146 -12.32 10.84 0.89
N PHE A 147 -11.07 10.61 0.50
CA PHE A 147 -10.66 10.61 -0.89
C PHE A 147 -10.90 9.22 -1.50
N ARG A 148 -11.93 9.08 -2.37
CA ARG A 148 -12.36 7.79 -2.94
C ARG A 148 -12.44 6.70 -1.86
N ALA A 149 -12.99 7.04 -0.70
CA ALA A 149 -12.85 6.30 0.55
C ALA A 149 -13.25 4.83 0.44
N GLN A 150 -14.31 4.50 -0.29
CA GLN A 150 -14.75 3.11 -0.47
C GLN A 150 -13.69 2.29 -1.22
N PHE A 151 -13.12 2.83 -2.28
CA PHE A 151 -12.07 2.17 -3.05
C PHE A 151 -10.81 1.95 -2.19
N PHE A 152 -10.27 3.02 -1.58
CA PHE A 152 -9.04 2.91 -0.79
C PHE A 152 -9.21 2.10 0.49
N ARG A 153 -10.43 2.05 1.05
CA ARG A 153 -10.72 1.15 2.18
C ARG A 153 -10.57 -0.32 1.79
N GLN A 154 -11.04 -0.71 0.61
CA GLN A 154 -10.84 -2.07 0.10
C GLN A 154 -9.35 -2.38 -0.09
N GLN A 155 -8.57 -1.42 -0.63
CA GLN A 155 -7.12 -1.57 -0.78
C GLN A 155 -6.41 -1.68 0.57
N LEU A 156 -6.79 -0.88 1.57
CA LEU A 156 -6.25 -0.97 2.93
C LEU A 156 -6.51 -2.35 3.55
N MET A 157 -7.72 -2.86 3.41
CA MET A 157 -8.07 -4.20 3.91
C MET A 157 -7.29 -5.30 3.18
N ALA A 158 -7.06 -5.17 1.86
CA ALA A 158 -6.24 -6.09 1.08
C ALA A 158 -4.76 -6.04 1.52
N ALA A 159 -4.20 -4.85 1.73
CA ALA A 159 -2.83 -4.66 2.22
C ALA A 159 -2.61 -5.31 3.60
N LEU A 160 -3.56 -5.13 4.54
CA LEU A 160 -3.50 -5.78 5.85
C LEU A 160 -3.55 -7.31 5.75
N LYS A 161 -4.32 -7.87 4.80
CA LYS A 161 -4.34 -9.32 4.55
C LYS A 161 -3.01 -9.83 3.97
N ILE A 162 -2.38 -9.07 3.07
CA ILE A 162 -1.06 -9.41 2.50
C ILE A 162 -0.01 -9.47 3.61
N LEU A 163 -0.04 -8.53 4.57
CA LEU A 163 0.83 -8.56 5.75
C LEU A 163 0.56 -9.81 6.61
N ALA A 164 -0.70 -10.14 6.88
CA ALA A 164 -1.07 -11.31 7.67
C ALA A 164 -0.64 -12.64 7.01
N GLN A 165 -0.58 -12.68 5.69
CA GLN A 165 -0.09 -13.84 4.93
C GLN A 165 1.44 -13.95 4.91
N GLY A 166 2.17 -12.94 5.43
CA GLY A 166 3.62 -12.96 5.50
C GLY A 166 4.34 -12.77 4.17
N HIS A 167 3.64 -12.30 3.12
CA HIS A 167 4.24 -12.06 1.80
C HIS A 167 5.22 -10.90 1.81
N VAL A 168 5.04 -9.94 2.70
CA VAL A 168 5.89 -8.77 2.89
C VAL A 168 5.86 -8.36 4.37
N SER A 169 6.95 -7.79 4.89
CA SER A 169 6.96 -7.17 6.22
C SER A 169 6.43 -5.73 6.17
N CYS A 170 5.94 -5.21 7.30
CA CYS A 170 5.50 -3.81 7.38
C CYS A 170 6.58 -2.83 6.91
N ASP A 171 7.83 -3.03 7.32
CA ASP A 171 8.94 -2.14 7.00
C ASP A 171 9.33 -2.17 5.50
N ASN A 172 8.96 -3.23 4.79
CA ASN A 172 9.21 -3.40 3.36
C ASN A 172 7.99 -3.09 2.49
N MET A 173 6.81 -2.83 3.10
CA MET A 173 5.58 -2.52 2.38
C MET A 173 5.56 -1.04 1.98
N LYS A 174 6.42 -0.68 1.01
CA LYS A 174 6.52 0.65 0.43
C LYS A 174 5.93 0.69 -0.96
N GLY A 175 5.37 1.82 -1.34
CA GLY A 175 4.73 1.99 -2.63
C GLY A 175 4.48 3.44 -3.00
N SER A 176 3.63 3.65 -4.00
CA SER A 176 3.19 4.98 -4.41
C SER A 176 2.33 5.64 -3.33
N TRP A 177 2.05 6.94 -3.50
CA TRP A 177 1.12 7.68 -2.64
C TRP A 177 -0.30 7.09 -2.62
N ALA A 178 -0.67 6.31 -3.65
CA ALA A 178 -1.95 5.62 -3.78
C ALA A 178 -1.91 4.18 -3.24
N GLY A 179 -0.80 3.78 -2.60
CA GLY A 179 -0.65 2.44 -2.03
C GLY A 179 -0.35 1.33 -3.04
N GLU A 180 0.02 1.69 -4.27
CA GLU A 180 0.44 0.70 -5.26
C GLU A 180 1.79 0.11 -4.85
N LEU A 181 1.79 -1.22 -4.68
CA LEU A 181 2.98 -2.01 -4.37
C LEU A 181 3.65 -2.42 -5.69
N ASP A 182 4.94 -2.15 -5.84
CA ASP A 182 5.70 -2.81 -6.88
C ASP A 182 5.98 -4.27 -6.50
N ARG A 183 5.96 -5.16 -7.51
CA ARG A 183 6.18 -6.60 -7.34
C ARG A 183 7.49 -6.98 -6.64
N LYS A 184 8.49 -6.09 -6.59
CA LYS A 184 9.73 -6.31 -5.87
C LYS A 184 9.60 -6.33 -4.36
N SER A 185 8.52 -5.74 -3.84
CA SER A 185 8.23 -5.72 -2.39
C SER A 185 7.52 -6.99 -1.91
N VAL A 186 7.19 -7.92 -2.81
CA VAL A 186 6.34 -9.09 -2.53
C VAL A 186 7.06 -10.42 -2.79
N VAL A 187 8.38 -10.40 -3.10
CA VAL A 187 9.19 -11.61 -3.35
C VAL A 187 10.28 -11.75 -2.33
#